data_3f8c0b83a10e5e3850305f8a8b4ac665
#
_entry.id   3f8c0b83a10e5e3850305f8a8b4ac665
#
_cell.length_a   1.000
_cell.length_b   1.000
_cell.length_c   1.000
_cell.angle_alpha   90.00
_cell.angle_beta   90.00
_cell.angle_gamma   90.00
#
_symmetry.space_group_name_H-M   'P 1'
#
loop_
_entity.id
_entity.type
_entity.pdbx_description
1 polymer ?
#
loop_
_entity_poly.entity_id
_entity_poly.type
_entity_poly.pdbx_seq_one_letter_code
_entity_poly.pdbx_strand_id
1 'polypeptide(L)' 'MEETLYNIEIHKDEDGYMGRLFSDVDGIKEFKNEYLDQLLRDITVDIQLALEEFSNRSADFLESQEGTR' A
#
# COMPACT_ATOMS: atom_id res chain seq x y z
N MET A 1 7.19 14.23 15.68
CA MET A 1 7.90 14.24 14.40
C MET A 1 7.24 13.30 13.42
N GLU A 2 7.07 13.75 12.21
CA GLU A 2 6.37 12.97 11.21
C GLU A 2 7.31 12.14 10.38
N GLU A 3 6.81 11.01 9.96
CA GLU A 3 7.59 10.10 9.15
C GLU A 3 6.71 9.60 8.02
N THR A 4 7.18 9.71 6.80
CA THR A 4 6.42 9.27 5.64
C THR A 4 6.70 7.80 5.37
N LEU A 5 5.69 6.97 5.53
CA LEU A 5 5.82 5.54 5.28
C LEU A 5 5.58 5.19 3.83
N TYR A 6 4.61 5.83 3.21
CA TYR A 6 4.25 5.57 1.83
C TYR A 6 4.02 6.88 1.10
N ASN A 7 4.38 6.87 -0.15
CA ASN A 7 4.13 8.00 -1.03
C ASN A 7 3.59 7.43 -2.34
N ILE A 8 2.45 7.93 -2.76
CA ILE A 8 1.77 7.41 -3.94
C ILE A 8 1.61 8.51 -4.97
N GLU A 9 2.03 8.24 -6.20
CA GLU A 9 1.84 9.15 -7.31
C GLU A 9 0.93 8.51 -8.34
N ILE A 10 -0.05 9.28 -8.81
CA ILE A 10 -0.98 8.80 -9.82
C ILE A 10 -0.84 9.67 -11.05
N HIS A 11 -0.65 9.04 -12.19
CA HIS A 11 -0.53 9.74 -13.46
C HIS A 11 -1.55 9.18 -14.44
N LYS A 12 -2.07 10.06 -15.26
CA LYS A 12 -2.96 9.65 -16.33
C LYS A 12 -2.23 9.77 -17.65
N ASP A 13 -2.30 8.73 -18.47
CA ASP A 13 -1.74 8.78 -19.80
C ASP A 13 -2.80 8.37 -20.80
N GLU A 14 -2.38 8.16 -22.05
CA GLU A 14 -3.33 7.90 -23.10
C GLU A 14 -4.01 6.56 -22.95
N ASP A 15 -3.34 5.62 -22.38
CA ASP A 15 -3.85 4.26 -22.25
C ASP A 15 -4.55 4.00 -20.95
N GLY A 16 -4.49 4.94 -20.02
CA GLY A 16 -5.12 4.71 -18.72
C GLY A 16 -4.39 5.44 -17.63
N TYR A 17 -4.18 4.76 -16.53
CA TYR A 17 -3.58 5.36 -15.36
C TYR A 17 -2.39 4.56 -14.90
N MET A 18 -1.41 5.26 -14.34
CA MET A 18 -0.24 4.63 -13.78
C MET A 18 -0.03 5.15 -12.36
N GLY A 19 0.26 4.24 -11.44
CA GLY A 19 0.54 4.60 -10.07
C GLY A 19 1.92 4.14 -9.68
N ARG A 20 2.59 4.95 -8.86
CA ARG A 20 3.86 4.58 -8.27
C ARG A 20 3.75 4.63 -6.78
N LEU A 21 4.18 3.57 -6.16
CA LEU A 21 4.15 3.45 -4.71
C LEU A 21 5.59 3.45 -4.21
N PHE A 22 5.92 4.46 -3.42
CA PHE A 22 7.25 4.57 -2.83
C PHE A 22 7.17 4.19 -1.37
N SER A 23 8.03 3.31 -0.95
CA SER A 23 8.02 2.82 0.42
C SER A 23 9.45 2.61 0.89
N ASP A 24 9.68 2.91 2.16
CA ASP A 24 10.97 2.64 2.75
C ASP A 24 11.22 1.15 2.87
N VAL A 25 10.15 0.37 2.95
CA VAL A 25 10.30 -1.06 3.19
C VAL A 25 10.51 -1.81 1.89
N ASP A 26 9.69 -1.53 0.89
CA ASP A 26 9.68 -2.31 -0.34
C ASP A 26 10.32 -1.61 -1.51
N GLY A 27 10.67 -0.33 -1.36
CA GLY A 27 11.22 0.41 -2.47
C GLY A 27 10.13 0.98 -3.34
N ILE A 28 10.30 0.87 -4.64
CA ILE A 28 9.39 1.49 -5.60
C ILE A 28 8.65 0.40 -6.35
N LYS A 29 7.32 0.53 -6.42
CA LYS A 29 6.48 -0.37 -7.19
C LYS A 29 5.65 0.43 -8.15
N GLU A 30 5.40 -0.12 -9.34
CA GLU A 30 4.59 0.53 -10.34
C GLU A 30 3.36 -0.31 -10.65
N PHE A 31 2.24 0.38 -10.85
CA PHE A 31 0.97 -0.25 -11.17
C PHE A 31 0.38 0.44 -12.38
N LYS A 32 -0.31 -0.32 -13.21
CA LYS A 32 -0.98 0.23 -14.39
C LYS A 32 -2.36 -0.38 -14.51
N ASN A 33 -3.31 0.46 -14.89
CA ASN A 33 -4.66 -0.02 -15.13
C ASN A 33 -5.39 0.99 -15.99
N GLU A 34 -6.30 0.49 -16.81
CA GLU A 34 -7.13 1.38 -17.63
C GLU A 34 -8.09 2.17 -16.78
N TYR A 35 -8.46 1.67 -15.62
CA TYR A 35 -9.47 2.28 -14.77
C TYR A 35 -8.85 2.74 -13.47
N LEU A 36 -9.18 3.97 -13.10
CA LEU A 36 -8.60 4.55 -11.91
C LEU A 36 -9.00 3.82 -10.64
N ASP A 37 -10.26 3.43 -10.54
CA ASP A 37 -10.71 2.74 -9.35
C ASP A 37 -10.02 1.39 -9.20
N GLN A 38 -9.77 0.71 -10.30
CA GLN A 38 -9.04 -0.54 -10.25
C GLN A 38 -7.58 -0.31 -9.84
N LEU A 39 -6.98 0.75 -10.35
CA LEU A 39 -5.61 1.07 -9.99
C LEU A 39 -5.50 1.33 -8.50
N LEU A 40 -6.42 2.11 -7.96
CA LEU A 40 -6.39 2.41 -6.54
C LEU A 40 -6.59 1.16 -5.70
N ARG A 41 -7.44 0.26 -6.15
CA ARG A 41 -7.64 -0.99 -5.45
C ARG A 41 -6.36 -1.82 -5.45
N ASP A 42 -5.70 -1.90 -6.60
CA ASP A 42 -4.46 -2.67 -6.68
C ASP A 42 -3.42 -2.15 -5.70
N ILE A 43 -3.27 -0.83 -5.65
CA ILE A 43 -2.31 -0.24 -4.74
C ILE A 43 -2.70 -0.49 -3.30
N THR A 44 -3.99 -0.34 -2.99
CA THR A 44 -4.47 -0.54 -1.63
C THR A 44 -4.24 -1.98 -1.18
N VAL A 45 -4.53 -2.93 -2.05
CA VAL A 45 -4.34 -4.34 -1.69
C VAL A 45 -2.87 -4.62 -1.44
N ASP A 46 -2.00 -4.06 -2.26
CA ASP A 46 -0.58 -4.28 -2.06
C ASP A 46 -0.12 -3.75 -0.71
N ILE A 47 -0.58 -2.57 -0.35
CA ILE A 47 -0.23 -1.99 0.94
C ILE A 47 -0.78 -2.84 2.07
N GLN A 48 -2.01 -3.31 1.93
CA GLN A 48 -2.60 -4.15 2.96
C GLN A 48 -1.81 -5.43 3.17
N LEU A 49 -1.38 -6.05 2.09
CA LEU A 49 -0.60 -7.28 2.21
C LEU A 49 0.73 -7.01 2.90
N ALA A 50 1.37 -5.91 2.56
CA ALA A 50 2.63 -5.57 3.19
C ALA A 50 2.45 -5.33 4.68
N LEU A 51 1.37 -4.66 5.05
CA LEU A 51 1.09 -4.40 6.45
C LEU A 51 0.76 -5.67 7.20
N GLU A 52 0.07 -6.59 6.55
CA GLU A 52 -0.23 -7.87 7.18
C GLU A 52 1.02 -8.65 7.48
N GLU A 53 1.96 -8.64 6.56
CA GLU A 53 3.23 -9.31 6.82
C GLU A 53 3.96 -8.67 7.98
N PHE A 54 3.95 -7.35 8.01
CA PHE A 54 4.57 -6.64 9.10
C PHE A 54 3.89 -6.97 10.42
N SER A 55 2.57 -7.06 10.40
CA SER A 55 1.80 -7.38 11.59
C SER A 55 2.12 -8.78 12.10
N ASN A 56 2.31 -9.72 11.20
CA ASN A 56 2.62 -11.07 11.60
C ASN A 56 3.92 -11.17 12.36
N ARG A 57 4.88 -10.31 12.02
CA ARG A 57 6.15 -10.31 12.75
C ARG A 57 5.98 -9.83 14.16
N SER A 58 4.97 -8.99 14.40
CA SER A 58 4.66 -8.47 15.71
C SER A 58 3.36 -9.05 16.21
N ALA A 59 3.11 -10.31 15.90
CA ALA A 59 1.81 -10.90 16.11
C ALA A 59 1.35 -10.83 17.54
N ASP A 60 2.24 -11.13 18.48
CA ASP A 60 1.85 -11.15 19.87
C ASP A 60 1.29 -9.81 20.32
N PHE A 61 1.97 -8.77 19.95
CA PHE A 61 1.57 -7.45 20.34
C PHE A 61 0.24 -7.06 19.71
N LEU A 62 0.10 -7.37 18.44
CA LEU A 62 -1.08 -6.93 17.72
C LEU A 62 -2.32 -7.73 18.07
N GLU A 63 -2.14 -8.96 18.43
CA GLU A 63 -3.28 -9.78 18.81
C GLU A 63 -4.02 -9.19 19.99
N SER A 64 -3.30 -8.70 20.95
CA SER A 64 -3.96 -8.16 22.12
C SER A 64 -4.77 -6.92 21.76
N GLN A 65 -4.35 -6.20 20.77
CA GLN A 65 -5.10 -5.03 20.37
C GLN A 65 -6.36 -5.38 19.65
N GLU A 66 -6.30 -6.41 18.87
CA GLU A 66 -7.49 -6.83 18.15
C GLU A 66 -8.59 -7.26 19.08
N GLY A 67 -8.22 -7.85 20.16
CA GLY A 67 -9.20 -8.32 21.09
C GLY A 67 -10.07 -7.21 21.66
N THR A 68 -9.64 -6.00 21.52
CA THR A 68 -10.39 -4.89 22.09
C THR A 68 -11.47 -4.37 21.20
N ARG A 69 -11.55 -4.85 19.98
CA ARG A 69 -12.59 -4.38 19.06
C ARG A 69 -13.84 -5.20 19.12
#